data_61e9501a8a5a508fcee1cb912d50741d
#
_entry.id   61e9501a8a5a508fcee1cb912d50741d
#
_cell.length_a   1.000
_cell.length_b   1.000
_cell.length_c   1.000
_cell.angle_alpha   90.00
_cell.angle_beta   90.00
_cell.angle_gamma   90.00
#
_symmetry.space_group_name_H-M   'P 1'
#
loop_
_entity.id
_entity.type
_entity.pdbx_description
1 polymer ?
#
loop_
_entity_poly.entity_id
_entity_poly.type
_entity_poly.pdbx_seq_one_letter_code
_entity_poly.pdbx_strand_id
1 'polypeptide(L)'
;MCLKRGESYTTNLKDNSYLSGIENKSQNMANKKKMEPIDYMKISIEEMKKSVQERRKEGEVSPKVGAVLVRPDGTYTTAYRGELRDGDHAEYTLIERKCINENLKDCVVYSTLEPCFDRNPPKIGCCKRIAKARIKKVYVGTGDPFPSVNGKGIKYLLDHGIEVEFYPQELQKEIESLNADFIEYAKIKLSEKEQEVAKDYKEESERVVASVDMTALDDKLLNRFLKASNVSSADKNQFLVDMELADIDNNTLKPTGLGLLLFGKKPQSIYPNAVIKTTLKRNGQVIEANTIEGRIPLQLDEANKWYEKNMPSHINRDEAERKKVYDYPLNVIRELIGNAVVHRDYGLKGAPVYFEINDQSIIIKSPGLPEPPVTMEQIKSFSAPSFSRNPIIMYVLDKLNYAEQRGLGFETVKSLPSMNMPLPSVKYNAPYIEVELPLSMQVAESMYGDLSEKEIKVLEYIRTKGEATSADIQSYYGLEQKPVARILTKLKEKKYIESVGQARNTRYKAIESGK
;
A
#
# COMPACT_ATOMS: atom_id res chain seq x y z
N MET A 1 19.59 -74.17 -25.12
CA MET A 1 18.94 -74.85 -26.24
C MET A 1 18.40 -73.83 -27.20
N CYS A 2 18.97 -73.80 -28.39
CA CYS A 2 18.51 -73.40 -29.72
C CYS A 2 17.96 -72.01 -29.89
N LEU A 3 18.70 -71.12 -30.56
CA LEU A 3 19.00 -70.96 -32.00
C LEU A 3 17.82 -70.58 -32.90
N LYS A 4 17.97 -69.49 -33.55
CA LYS A 4 18.02 -69.03 -34.97
C LYS A 4 16.83 -68.20 -35.35
N ARG A 5 16.85 -67.15 -36.14
CA ARG A 5 17.58 -66.60 -37.32
C ARG A 5 16.97 -65.17 -37.47
N GLY A 6 17.56 -64.11 -37.77
CA GLY A 6 18.30 -63.72 -38.95
C GLY A 6 17.42 -63.50 -40.18
N GLU A 7 17.04 -62.20 -40.45
CA GLU A 7 16.80 -61.72 -41.82
C GLU A 7 17.03 -60.19 -41.90
N SER A 8 17.98 -59.90 -42.78
CA SER A 8 18.34 -58.56 -43.24
C SER A 8 17.33 -58.08 -44.30
N TYR A 9 16.86 -56.87 -44.20
CA TYR A 9 16.31 -56.14 -45.34
C TYR A 9 17.03 -54.80 -45.48
N THR A 10 17.82 -54.73 -46.51
CA THR A 10 18.28 -53.49 -47.16
C THR A 10 17.14 -52.91 -47.98
N THR A 11 16.76 -51.63 -47.74
CA THR A 11 16.11 -50.81 -48.75
C THR A 11 16.46 -49.34 -48.61
N ASN A 12 17.17 -48.89 -49.61
CA ASN A 12 17.17 -47.62 -50.32
C ASN A 12 16.95 -46.31 -49.59
N LEU A 13 18.04 -45.56 -49.54
CA LEU A 13 18.09 -44.10 -49.51
C LEU A 13 17.32 -43.50 -50.73
N LYS A 14 16.28 -42.71 -50.45
CA LYS A 14 15.87 -41.49 -51.17
C LYS A 14 14.64 -40.91 -50.43
N ASP A 15 14.91 -39.91 -49.60
CA ASP A 15 14.07 -38.70 -49.56
C ASP A 15 14.72 -37.64 -48.66
N ASN A 16 15.26 -36.66 -49.37
CA ASN A 16 15.98 -35.54 -48.78
C ASN A 16 15.00 -34.38 -48.49
N SER A 17 13.92 -34.66 -47.74
CA SER A 17 12.91 -33.63 -47.39
C SER A 17 12.79 -33.34 -45.88
N TYR A 18 13.64 -33.97 -45.07
CA TYR A 18 13.59 -33.78 -43.59
C TYR A 18 14.56 -32.73 -43.06
N LEU A 19 15.49 -32.20 -43.84
CA LEU A 19 16.48 -31.20 -43.39
C LEU A 19 16.07 -29.75 -43.58
N SER A 20 15.06 -29.46 -44.39
CA SER A 20 14.54 -28.10 -44.55
C SER A 20 13.54 -27.66 -43.46
N GLY A 21 13.04 -28.58 -42.63
CA GLY A 21 12.12 -28.30 -41.52
C GLY A 21 12.79 -27.94 -40.20
N ILE A 22 14.10 -28.20 -40.07
CA ILE A 22 14.85 -27.97 -38.82
C ILE A 22 15.51 -26.59 -38.84
N GLU A 23 15.95 -26.09 -39.99
CA GLU A 23 16.53 -24.74 -40.10
C GLU A 23 15.49 -23.61 -40.02
N ASN A 24 14.22 -23.84 -40.41
CA ASN A 24 13.15 -22.88 -40.22
C ASN A 24 12.57 -22.80 -38.81
N LYS A 25 12.84 -23.78 -37.93
CA LYS A 25 12.47 -23.72 -36.51
C LYS A 25 13.52 -23.00 -35.65
N SER A 26 14.80 -22.99 -36.07
CA SER A 26 15.87 -22.30 -35.34
C SER A 26 15.93 -20.79 -35.64
N GLN A 27 15.46 -20.34 -36.80
CA GLN A 27 15.37 -18.89 -37.11
C GLN A 27 14.14 -18.18 -36.53
N ASN A 28 13.09 -18.90 -36.13
CA ASN A 28 11.93 -18.34 -35.45
C ASN A 28 12.08 -18.25 -33.91
N MET A 29 13.22 -18.69 -33.33
CA MET A 29 13.51 -18.51 -31.91
C MET A 29 14.27 -17.22 -31.56
N ALA A 30 14.71 -16.44 -32.56
CA ALA A 30 15.62 -15.31 -32.35
C ALA A 30 14.92 -13.95 -32.09
N ASN A 31 13.57 -13.89 -32.01
CA ASN A 31 12.84 -12.63 -31.75
C ASN A 31 11.62 -12.82 -30.85
N LYS A 32 11.68 -13.65 -29.80
CA LYS A 32 10.68 -13.55 -28.73
C LYS A 32 11.03 -12.33 -27.89
N LYS A 33 10.31 -11.23 -28.13
CA LYS A 33 10.30 -10.06 -27.25
C LYS A 33 10.20 -10.56 -25.81
N LYS A 34 11.15 -10.22 -24.96
CA LYS A 34 11.12 -10.56 -23.53
C LYS A 34 9.83 -10.00 -22.96
N MET A 35 9.01 -10.86 -22.38
CA MET A 35 7.75 -10.43 -21.77
C MET A 35 8.04 -9.64 -20.52
N GLU A 36 7.38 -8.51 -20.38
CA GLU A 36 7.44 -7.66 -19.21
C GLU A 36 6.35 -8.07 -18.17
N PRO A 37 6.48 -7.69 -16.91
CA PRO A 37 5.48 -8.02 -15.89
C PRO A 37 4.05 -7.69 -16.28
N ILE A 38 3.83 -6.57 -16.99
CA ILE A 38 2.52 -6.15 -17.46
C ILE A 38 1.86 -7.13 -18.43
N ASP A 39 2.66 -7.88 -19.20
CA ASP A 39 2.15 -8.87 -20.15
C ASP A 39 1.56 -10.07 -19.39
N TYR A 40 2.23 -10.53 -18.33
CA TYR A 40 1.73 -11.61 -17.47
C TYR A 40 0.49 -11.19 -16.66
N MET A 41 0.42 -9.92 -16.23
CA MET A 41 -0.76 -9.36 -15.59
C MET A 41 -1.97 -9.42 -16.53
N LYS A 42 -1.81 -9.01 -17.79
CA LYS A 42 -2.88 -9.10 -18.81
C LYS A 42 -3.29 -10.54 -19.09
N ILE A 43 -2.32 -11.47 -19.18
CA ILE A 43 -2.63 -12.90 -19.34
C ILE A 43 -3.46 -13.41 -18.16
N SER A 44 -3.13 -13.03 -16.93
CA SER A 44 -3.91 -13.45 -15.77
C SER A 44 -5.36 -12.94 -15.81
N ILE A 45 -5.60 -11.74 -16.35
CA ILE A 45 -6.94 -11.18 -16.55
C ILE A 45 -7.70 -11.96 -17.63
N GLU A 46 -7.04 -12.34 -18.72
CA GLU A 46 -7.67 -13.20 -19.74
C GLU A 46 -8.02 -14.60 -19.19
N GLU A 47 -7.16 -15.16 -18.33
CA GLU A 47 -7.49 -16.41 -17.62
C GLU A 47 -8.67 -16.21 -16.64
N MET A 48 -8.73 -15.09 -15.93
CA MET A 48 -9.83 -14.73 -15.03
C MET A 48 -11.19 -14.75 -15.74
N LYS A 49 -11.28 -14.29 -16.99
CA LYS A 49 -12.52 -14.28 -17.77
C LYS A 49 -13.09 -15.68 -18.02
N LYS A 50 -12.26 -16.72 -17.93
CA LYS A 50 -12.65 -18.13 -18.08
C LYS A 50 -13.17 -18.77 -16.80
N SER A 51 -13.13 -18.08 -15.66
CA SER A 51 -13.53 -18.62 -14.35
C SER A 51 -14.92 -19.20 -14.34
N VAL A 52 -15.05 -20.38 -13.76
CA VAL A 52 -16.32 -21.09 -13.61
C VAL A 52 -16.96 -20.71 -12.28
N GLN A 53 -18.23 -20.27 -12.33
CA GLN A 53 -19.00 -19.98 -11.13
C GLN A 53 -19.37 -21.30 -10.43
N GLU A 54 -19.06 -21.36 -9.12
CA GLU A 54 -19.41 -22.52 -8.30
C GLU A 54 -20.92 -22.60 -8.09
N ARG A 55 -21.43 -23.81 -8.02
CA ARG A 55 -22.79 -24.05 -7.52
C ARG A 55 -22.83 -23.85 -6.01
N ARG A 56 -23.32 -22.70 -5.59
CA ARG A 56 -23.46 -22.29 -4.20
C ARG A 56 -24.96 -22.17 -3.84
N LYS A 57 -25.20 -21.83 -2.56
CA LYS A 57 -26.59 -21.49 -2.14
C LYS A 57 -27.10 -20.30 -2.96
N GLU A 58 -28.38 -20.20 -3.13
CA GLU A 58 -29.03 -19.14 -3.88
C GLU A 58 -28.56 -17.74 -3.37
N GLY A 59 -28.13 -16.90 -4.29
CA GLY A 59 -27.59 -15.55 -3.97
C GLY A 59 -26.12 -15.48 -3.61
N GLU A 60 -25.39 -16.60 -3.48
CA GLU A 60 -23.94 -16.58 -3.23
C GLU A 60 -23.16 -16.48 -4.54
N VAL A 61 -22.27 -15.48 -4.63
CA VAL A 61 -21.40 -15.23 -5.79
C VAL A 61 -19.96 -15.58 -5.43
N SER A 62 -19.28 -16.34 -6.31
CA SER A 62 -17.85 -16.60 -6.18
C SER A 62 -17.04 -15.63 -7.06
N PRO A 63 -15.82 -15.23 -6.64
CA PRO A 63 -15.00 -14.34 -7.46
C PRO A 63 -14.50 -15.05 -8.72
N LYS A 64 -14.33 -14.29 -9.80
CA LYS A 64 -13.53 -14.71 -10.94
C LYS A 64 -12.07 -14.47 -10.60
N VAL A 65 -11.23 -15.48 -10.80
CA VAL A 65 -9.80 -15.38 -10.50
C VAL A 65 -8.99 -16.07 -11.60
N GLY A 66 -8.01 -15.37 -12.11
CA GLY A 66 -6.99 -15.90 -13.01
C GLY A 66 -5.60 -15.77 -12.37
N ALA A 67 -4.73 -16.71 -12.65
CA ALA A 67 -3.37 -16.67 -12.14
C ALA A 67 -2.35 -17.17 -13.18
N VAL A 68 -1.13 -16.62 -13.10
CA VAL A 68 0.03 -17.02 -13.92
C VAL A 68 1.20 -17.27 -13.00
N LEU A 69 1.90 -18.40 -13.20
CA LEU A 69 3.17 -18.70 -12.55
C LEU A 69 4.26 -18.60 -13.59
N VAL A 70 5.24 -17.75 -13.34
CA VAL A 70 6.39 -17.50 -14.23
C VAL A 70 7.66 -18.06 -13.58
N ARG A 71 8.40 -18.87 -14.34
CA ARG A 71 9.65 -19.47 -13.91
C ARG A 71 10.84 -18.54 -14.20
N PRO A 72 12.00 -18.74 -13.57
CA PRO A 72 13.19 -17.91 -13.80
C PRO A 72 13.66 -17.87 -15.26
N ASP A 73 13.35 -18.89 -16.05
CA ASP A 73 13.68 -18.96 -17.49
C ASP A 73 12.67 -18.21 -18.39
N GLY A 74 11.63 -17.58 -17.78
CA GLY A 74 10.57 -16.86 -18.49
C GLY A 74 9.45 -17.74 -19.03
N THR A 75 9.52 -19.07 -18.86
CA THR A 75 8.38 -19.94 -19.16
C THR A 75 7.27 -19.73 -18.13
N TYR A 76 6.02 -19.92 -18.53
CA TYR A 76 4.90 -19.71 -17.63
C TYR A 76 3.80 -20.76 -17.75
N THR A 77 3.02 -20.88 -16.69
CA THR A 77 1.82 -21.71 -16.63
C THR A 77 0.67 -20.85 -16.14
N THR A 78 -0.52 -21.02 -16.72
CA THR A 78 -1.72 -20.26 -16.37
C THR A 78 -2.75 -21.16 -15.67
N ALA A 79 -3.63 -20.57 -14.89
CA ALA A 79 -4.81 -21.21 -14.37
C ALA A 79 -5.92 -20.22 -14.06
N TYR A 80 -7.15 -20.69 -14.00
CA TYR A 80 -8.30 -19.92 -13.56
C TYR A 80 -9.13 -20.70 -12.53
N ARG A 81 -9.97 -20.00 -11.82
CA ARG A 81 -10.83 -20.60 -10.81
C ARG A 81 -11.80 -21.60 -11.44
N GLY A 82 -11.88 -22.80 -10.89
CA GLY A 82 -12.77 -23.86 -11.37
C GLY A 82 -12.29 -24.61 -12.61
N GLU A 83 -11.05 -24.38 -13.09
CA GLU A 83 -10.53 -24.97 -14.34
C GLU A 83 -10.50 -26.49 -14.35
N LEU A 84 -9.92 -27.11 -13.35
CA LEU A 84 -9.76 -28.57 -13.28
C LEU A 84 -10.80 -29.24 -12.40
N ARG A 85 -11.33 -28.50 -11.44
CA ARG A 85 -12.36 -28.97 -10.52
C ARG A 85 -13.13 -27.78 -9.99
N ASP A 86 -14.45 -27.95 -9.91
CA ASP A 86 -15.33 -26.96 -9.30
C ASP A 86 -14.87 -26.58 -7.88
N GLY A 87 -14.80 -25.26 -7.61
CA GLY A 87 -14.34 -24.70 -6.35
C GLY A 87 -12.84 -24.68 -6.11
N ASP A 88 -11.98 -25.16 -7.03
CA ASP A 88 -10.53 -24.99 -6.91
C ASP A 88 -10.13 -23.57 -7.30
N HIS A 89 -9.31 -22.92 -6.44
CA HIS A 89 -8.77 -21.59 -6.69
C HIS A 89 -7.70 -21.64 -7.78
N ALA A 90 -7.50 -20.54 -8.49
CA ALA A 90 -6.52 -20.46 -9.57
C ALA A 90 -5.08 -20.77 -9.09
N GLU A 91 -4.66 -20.18 -7.97
CA GLU A 91 -3.33 -20.39 -7.38
C GLU A 91 -3.15 -21.84 -6.89
N TYR A 92 -4.22 -22.42 -6.33
CA TYR A 92 -4.23 -23.84 -5.95
C TYR A 92 -4.04 -24.74 -7.16
N THR A 93 -4.74 -24.46 -8.25
CA THR A 93 -4.62 -25.20 -9.51
C THR A 93 -3.21 -25.10 -10.09
N LEU A 94 -2.58 -23.92 -10.04
CA LEU A 94 -1.19 -23.76 -10.44
C LEU A 94 -0.24 -24.62 -9.61
N ILE A 95 -0.26 -24.43 -8.29
CA ILE A 95 0.77 -24.98 -7.39
C ILE A 95 0.56 -26.47 -7.16
N GLU A 96 -0.67 -26.90 -6.87
CA GLU A 96 -0.96 -28.25 -6.38
C GLU A 96 -1.49 -29.21 -7.47
N ARG A 97 -1.72 -28.71 -8.68
CA ARG A 97 -2.20 -29.52 -9.79
C ARG A 97 -1.24 -29.49 -10.98
N LYS A 98 -1.02 -28.31 -11.55
CA LYS A 98 -0.25 -28.16 -12.79
C LYS A 98 1.25 -28.25 -12.56
N CYS A 99 1.77 -27.69 -11.47
CA CYS A 99 3.20 -27.60 -11.17
C CYS A 99 3.61 -28.42 -9.93
N ILE A 100 2.82 -29.43 -9.54
CA ILE A 100 3.02 -30.19 -8.30
C ILE A 100 4.39 -30.89 -8.21
N ASN A 101 4.97 -31.27 -9.32
CA ASN A 101 6.28 -31.95 -9.37
C ASN A 101 7.44 -31.01 -9.66
N GLU A 102 7.22 -29.68 -9.63
CA GLU A 102 8.23 -28.69 -9.96
C GLU A 102 8.81 -28.03 -8.70
N ASN A 103 10.06 -27.60 -8.80
CA ASN A 103 10.64 -26.71 -7.80
C ASN A 103 10.23 -25.28 -8.15
N LEU A 104 9.33 -24.70 -7.34
CA LEU A 104 8.77 -23.37 -7.56
C LEU A 104 9.56 -22.26 -6.86
N LYS A 105 10.68 -22.57 -6.24
CA LYS A 105 11.58 -21.58 -5.67
C LYS A 105 11.99 -20.58 -6.76
N ASP A 106 12.01 -19.30 -6.39
CA ASP A 106 12.36 -18.16 -7.25
C ASP A 106 11.37 -17.86 -8.40
N CYS A 107 10.25 -18.60 -8.50
CA CYS A 107 9.16 -18.28 -9.41
C CYS A 107 8.43 -17.02 -8.97
N VAL A 108 7.70 -16.40 -9.91
CA VAL A 108 6.84 -15.25 -9.68
C VAL A 108 5.39 -15.64 -9.97
N VAL A 109 4.47 -15.26 -9.10
CA VAL A 109 3.03 -15.51 -9.29
C VAL A 109 2.31 -14.18 -9.54
N TYR A 110 1.42 -14.18 -10.52
CA TYR A 110 0.49 -13.11 -10.82
C TYR A 110 -0.91 -13.64 -10.51
N SER A 111 -1.63 -13.01 -9.59
CA SER A 111 -3.01 -13.37 -9.24
C SER A 111 -3.91 -12.15 -9.34
N THR A 112 -5.04 -12.27 -10.03
CA THR A 112 -5.98 -11.14 -10.20
C THR A 112 -6.71 -10.77 -8.93
N LEU A 113 -6.72 -11.65 -7.92
CA LEU A 113 -7.29 -11.39 -6.59
C LEU A 113 -6.27 -11.77 -5.52
N GLU A 114 -6.35 -11.16 -4.36
CA GLU A 114 -5.54 -11.49 -3.19
C GLU A 114 -5.58 -12.98 -2.87
N PRO A 115 -4.43 -13.67 -2.75
CA PRO A 115 -4.39 -15.08 -2.36
C PRO A 115 -4.96 -15.27 -0.96
N CYS A 116 -6.05 -16.01 -0.85
CA CYS A 116 -6.81 -16.19 0.39
C CYS A 116 -5.96 -16.74 1.54
N PHE A 117 -6.20 -16.23 2.76
CA PHE A 117 -5.52 -16.69 3.99
C PHE A 117 -6.12 -17.99 4.52
N ASP A 118 -7.45 -18.09 4.58
CA ASP A 118 -8.16 -19.24 5.08
C ASP A 118 -9.11 -19.85 4.04
N ARG A 119 -9.36 -21.12 4.21
CA ARG A 119 -10.37 -21.91 3.49
C ARG A 119 -11.04 -22.84 4.48
N ASN A 120 -12.26 -23.28 4.15
CA ASN A 120 -12.97 -24.26 4.99
C ASN A 120 -12.11 -25.51 5.23
N PRO A 121 -11.87 -25.90 6.51
CA PRO A 121 -11.10 -27.09 6.84
C PRO A 121 -11.60 -28.35 6.10
N PRO A 122 -10.72 -29.24 5.65
CA PRO A 122 -9.26 -29.27 5.86
C PRO A 122 -8.43 -28.50 4.82
N LYS A 123 -9.02 -27.62 4.02
CA LYS A 123 -8.33 -26.88 2.94
C LYS A 123 -7.42 -25.79 3.52
N ILE A 124 -6.24 -25.62 2.93
CA ILE A 124 -5.25 -24.62 3.31
C ILE A 124 -5.37 -23.41 2.38
N GLY A 125 -5.24 -22.19 2.91
CA GLY A 125 -5.27 -20.94 2.14
C GLY A 125 -4.18 -20.84 1.07
N CYS A 126 -4.45 -20.10 -0.01
CA CYS A 126 -3.55 -19.99 -1.15
C CYS A 126 -2.23 -19.29 -0.77
N CYS A 127 -2.26 -18.24 0.08
CA CYS A 127 -1.03 -17.57 0.54
C CYS A 127 -0.10 -18.52 1.30
N LYS A 128 -0.65 -19.44 2.11
CA LYS A 128 0.13 -20.45 2.86
C LYS A 128 0.80 -21.47 1.90
N ARG A 129 0.16 -21.79 0.78
CA ARG A 129 0.73 -22.66 -0.26
C ARG A 129 1.83 -21.97 -1.04
N ILE A 130 1.62 -20.71 -1.39
CA ILE A 130 2.62 -19.85 -2.05
C ILE A 130 3.89 -19.77 -1.18
N ALA A 131 3.73 -19.53 0.12
CA ALA A 131 4.85 -19.46 1.05
C ALA A 131 5.56 -20.80 1.19
N LYS A 132 4.82 -21.92 1.31
CA LYS A 132 5.39 -23.26 1.36
C LYS A 132 6.18 -23.61 0.09
N ALA A 133 5.71 -23.16 -1.07
CA ALA A 133 6.36 -23.34 -2.36
C ALA A 133 7.60 -22.45 -2.54
N ARG A 134 7.89 -21.52 -1.60
CA ARG A 134 9.02 -20.59 -1.64
C ARG A 134 9.03 -19.69 -2.88
N ILE A 135 7.84 -19.29 -3.32
CA ILE A 135 7.67 -18.31 -4.40
C ILE A 135 8.39 -17.02 -4.00
N LYS A 136 9.12 -16.42 -4.92
CA LYS A 136 9.92 -15.21 -4.65
C LYS A 136 9.05 -13.96 -4.55
N LYS A 137 8.09 -13.82 -5.45
CA LYS A 137 7.29 -12.62 -5.58
C LYS A 137 5.86 -12.94 -6.02
N VAL A 138 4.91 -12.16 -5.52
CA VAL A 138 3.51 -12.22 -5.94
C VAL A 138 3.06 -10.84 -6.42
N TYR A 139 2.52 -10.78 -7.62
CA TYR A 139 1.78 -9.62 -8.10
C TYR A 139 0.29 -9.85 -7.85
N VAL A 140 -0.38 -8.90 -7.22
CA VAL A 140 -1.80 -8.97 -6.84
C VAL A 140 -2.61 -7.96 -7.64
N GLY A 141 -3.68 -8.40 -8.27
CA GLY A 141 -4.57 -7.54 -9.03
C GLY A 141 -5.36 -6.59 -8.11
N THR A 142 -6.23 -7.17 -7.27
CA THR A 142 -7.02 -6.42 -6.30
C THR A 142 -7.04 -7.15 -4.96
N GLY A 143 -7.29 -6.41 -3.87
CA GLY A 143 -7.56 -7.01 -2.56
C GLY A 143 -8.90 -7.77 -2.55
N ASP A 144 -9.05 -8.68 -1.60
CA ASP A 144 -10.35 -9.35 -1.41
C ASP A 144 -11.33 -8.35 -0.77
N PRO A 145 -12.54 -8.16 -1.33
CA PRO A 145 -13.50 -7.20 -0.79
C PRO A 145 -14.07 -7.59 0.59
N PHE A 146 -13.89 -8.84 1.04
CA PHE A 146 -14.31 -9.25 2.37
C PHE A 146 -13.31 -8.85 3.45
N PRO A 147 -13.65 -8.00 4.46
CA PRO A 147 -12.73 -7.55 5.51
C PRO A 147 -12.12 -8.69 6.33
N SER A 148 -12.83 -9.81 6.47
CA SER A 148 -12.28 -11.01 7.13
C SER A 148 -11.09 -11.62 6.39
N VAL A 149 -10.88 -11.26 5.12
CA VAL A 149 -9.83 -11.77 4.23
C VAL A 149 -8.89 -10.66 3.78
N ASN A 150 -9.41 -9.45 3.58
CA ASN A 150 -8.71 -8.28 3.04
C ASN A 150 -7.38 -8.03 3.76
N GLY A 151 -6.29 -8.07 3.01
CA GLY A 151 -4.94 -7.85 3.50
C GLY A 151 -4.31 -9.01 4.29
N LYS A 152 -5.08 -10.00 4.76
CA LYS A 152 -4.52 -11.12 5.55
C LYS A 152 -3.62 -12.04 4.74
N GLY A 153 -3.99 -12.31 3.50
CA GLY A 153 -3.18 -13.10 2.58
C GLY A 153 -1.90 -12.39 2.23
N ILE A 154 -1.98 -11.10 1.89
CA ILE A 154 -0.84 -10.23 1.61
C ILE A 154 0.08 -10.15 2.81
N LYS A 155 -0.47 -9.86 4.00
CA LYS A 155 0.29 -9.83 5.25
C LYS A 155 1.04 -11.13 5.49
N TYR A 156 0.38 -12.27 5.35
CA TYR A 156 1.01 -13.56 5.52
C TYR A 156 2.21 -13.77 4.57
N LEU A 157 2.06 -13.37 3.31
CA LEU A 157 3.15 -13.47 2.32
C LEU A 157 4.35 -12.61 2.71
N LEU A 158 4.10 -11.36 3.11
CA LEU A 158 5.13 -10.42 3.54
C LEU A 158 5.86 -10.91 4.81
N ASP A 159 5.12 -11.43 5.80
CA ASP A 159 5.67 -12.00 7.03
C ASP A 159 6.57 -13.23 6.77
N HIS A 160 6.39 -13.89 5.60
CA HIS A 160 7.21 -15.01 5.15
C HIS A 160 8.29 -14.64 4.13
N GLY A 161 8.59 -13.33 3.99
CA GLY A 161 9.67 -12.81 3.16
C GLY A 161 9.40 -12.86 1.65
N ILE A 162 8.14 -12.97 1.25
CA ILE A 162 7.72 -12.94 -0.16
C ILE A 162 7.42 -11.50 -0.56
N GLU A 163 8.03 -11.05 -1.65
CA GLU A 163 7.74 -9.73 -2.21
C GLU A 163 6.31 -9.68 -2.75
N VAL A 164 5.56 -8.61 -2.42
CA VAL A 164 4.21 -8.39 -2.95
C VAL A 164 4.14 -7.04 -3.63
N GLU A 165 3.56 -6.99 -4.83
CA GLU A 165 3.34 -5.79 -5.61
C GLU A 165 1.94 -5.84 -6.25
N PHE A 166 1.28 -4.68 -6.35
CA PHE A 166 -0.04 -4.60 -6.98
C PHE A 166 0.06 -4.33 -8.49
N TYR A 167 -0.96 -4.74 -9.21
CA TYR A 167 -1.13 -4.37 -10.62
C TYR A 167 -1.30 -2.85 -10.76
N PRO A 168 -0.95 -2.27 -11.93
CA PRO A 168 -1.32 -0.90 -12.27
C PRO A 168 -2.83 -0.67 -12.15
N GLN A 169 -3.20 0.53 -11.73
CA GLN A 169 -4.58 0.90 -11.42
C GLN A 169 -5.57 0.64 -12.57
N GLU A 170 -5.14 0.84 -13.81
CA GLU A 170 -5.97 0.55 -14.99
C GLU A 170 -6.40 -0.91 -15.05
N LEU A 171 -5.46 -1.84 -14.74
CA LEU A 171 -5.74 -3.26 -14.69
C LEU A 171 -6.55 -3.65 -13.46
N GLN A 172 -6.35 -2.97 -12.32
CA GLN A 172 -7.19 -3.17 -11.13
C GLN A 172 -8.65 -2.84 -11.42
N LYS A 173 -8.92 -1.69 -12.07
CA LYS A 173 -10.29 -1.30 -12.49
C LYS A 173 -10.93 -2.30 -13.44
N GLU A 174 -10.15 -2.88 -14.36
CA GLU A 174 -10.65 -3.94 -15.24
C GLU A 174 -11.06 -5.19 -14.43
N ILE A 175 -10.22 -5.60 -13.48
CA ILE A 175 -10.50 -6.74 -12.59
C ILE A 175 -11.73 -6.48 -11.73
N GLU A 176 -11.86 -5.28 -11.14
CA GLU A 176 -13.02 -4.87 -10.34
C GLU A 176 -14.30 -4.89 -11.17
N SER A 177 -14.27 -4.37 -12.38
CA SER A 177 -15.41 -4.41 -13.30
C SER A 177 -15.82 -5.83 -13.65
N LEU A 178 -14.87 -6.74 -13.88
CA LEU A 178 -15.14 -8.16 -14.14
C LEU A 178 -15.69 -8.91 -12.93
N ASN A 179 -15.42 -8.43 -11.72
CA ASN A 179 -15.89 -8.96 -10.44
C ASN A 179 -17.01 -8.12 -9.80
N ALA A 180 -17.67 -7.23 -10.55
CA ALA A 180 -18.68 -6.32 -10.00
C ALA A 180 -19.75 -7.03 -9.15
N ASP A 181 -20.29 -8.15 -9.64
CA ASP A 181 -21.30 -8.95 -8.93
C ASP A 181 -20.77 -9.52 -7.61
N PHE A 182 -19.50 -9.97 -7.60
CA PHE A 182 -18.86 -10.47 -6.38
C PHE A 182 -18.58 -9.35 -5.38
N ILE A 183 -18.14 -8.19 -5.85
CA ILE A 183 -17.88 -7.00 -5.00
C ILE A 183 -19.21 -6.52 -4.39
N GLU A 184 -20.29 -6.47 -5.16
CA GLU A 184 -21.61 -6.09 -4.67
C GLU A 184 -22.13 -7.10 -3.64
N TYR A 185 -22.02 -8.41 -3.94
CA TYR A 185 -22.34 -9.48 -2.98
C TYR A 185 -21.55 -9.33 -1.67
N ALA A 186 -20.25 -9.03 -1.77
CA ALA A 186 -19.41 -8.80 -0.59
C ALA A 186 -19.88 -7.59 0.23
N LYS A 187 -20.27 -6.48 -0.42
CA LYS A 187 -20.82 -5.29 0.25
C LYS A 187 -22.13 -5.59 0.97
N ILE A 188 -23.04 -6.34 0.35
CA ILE A 188 -24.30 -6.76 0.96
C ILE A 188 -24.02 -7.64 2.18
N LYS A 189 -23.12 -8.62 2.05
CA LYS A 189 -22.75 -9.51 3.17
C LYS A 189 -22.02 -8.79 4.29
N LEU A 190 -21.32 -7.70 3.97
CA LEU A 190 -20.72 -6.80 4.96
C LEU A 190 -21.78 -6.10 5.77
N SER A 191 -22.76 -5.47 5.11
CA SER A 191 -23.85 -4.77 5.80
C SER A 191 -24.69 -5.72 6.69
N GLU A 192 -24.90 -6.96 6.29
CA GLU A 192 -25.55 -7.99 7.10
C GLU A 192 -24.68 -8.45 8.29
N LYS A 193 -23.35 -8.56 8.10
CA LYS A 193 -22.41 -9.06 9.09
C LYS A 193 -21.92 -7.97 10.06
N GLU A 194 -21.87 -6.70 9.63
CA GLU A 194 -21.59 -5.57 10.51
C GLU A 194 -22.63 -5.43 11.61
N GLN A 195 -23.86 -5.85 11.37
CA GLN A 195 -24.91 -5.92 12.39
C GLN A 195 -24.73 -7.10 13.38
N GLU A 196 -24.07 -8.20 12.98
CA GLU A 196 -23.87 -9.39 13.82
C GLU A 196 -22.46 -9.49 14.43
N VAL A 197 -21.40 -8.99 13.77
CA VAL A 197 -19.97 -9.26 14.09
C VAL A 197 -19.25 -8.05 14.67
N ALA A 198 -19.84 -6.86 14.69
CA ALA A 198 -19.30 -5.71 15.41
C ALA A 198 -19.11 -5.97 16.93
N LYS A 199 -19.53 -7.13 17.42
CA LYS A 199 -19.40 -7.52 18.82
C LYS A 199 -18.12 -8.28 19.20
N ASP A 200 -17.38 -8.91 18.28
CA ASP A 200 -16.34 -9.88 18.71
C ASP A 200 -14.98 -9.85 17.99
N TYR A 201 -14.74 -9.00 16.98
CA TYR A 201 -13.43 -8.93 16.33
C TYR A 201 -12.61 -7.76 16.88
N LYS A 202 -11.77 -8.03 17.87
CA LYS A 202 -10.71 -7.10 18.32
C LYS A 202 -9.44 -7.34 17.51
N GLU A 203 -8.84 -6.28 16.94
CA GLU A 203 -7.50 -6.36 16.39
C GLU A 203 -6.50 -6.80 17.47
N GLU A 204 -5.33 -7.34 17.07
CA GLU A 204 -4.32 -7.82 18.05
C GLU A 204 -3.91 -6.73 19.04
N SER A 205 -3.87 -5.47 18.60
CA SER A 205 -3.56 -4.31 19.44
C SER A 205 -4.68 -3.94 20.42
N GLU A 206 -5.91 -4.36 20.18
CA GLU A 206 -7.08 -4.11 21.03
C GLU A 206 -7.26 -5.23 22.09
N ARG A 207 -6.49 -6.31 21.98
CA ARG A 207 -6.56 -7.43 22.92
C ARG A 207 -5.71 -7.19 24.15
N VAL A 208 -6.14 -7.78 25.26
CA VAL A 208 -5.36 -7.82 26.50
C VAL A 208 -4.00 -8.45 26.27
N VAL A 209 -2.97 -7.84 26.81
CA VAL A 209 -1.63 -8.42 26.87
C VAL A 209 -1.47 -9.16 28.20
N ALA A 210 -1.82 -10.44 28.21
CA ALA A 210 -1.90 -11.26 29.43
C ALA A 210 -0.60 -11.32 30.24
N SER A 211 0.55 -11.16 29.61
CA SER A 211 1.89 -11.19 30.25
C SER A 211 2.28 -9.89 30.96
N VAL A 212 1.43 -8.84 30.89
CA VAL A 212 1.76 -7.51 31.41
C VAL A 212 0.64 -7.01 32.30
N ASP A 213 0.97 -6.31 33.36
CA ASP A 213 0.00 -5.68 34.27
C ASP A 213 0.02 -4.14 34.12
N MET A 214 -0.92 -3.46 34.83
CA MET A 214 -1.10 -2.00 34.72
C MET A 214 0.12 -1.20 35.21
N THR A 215 1.03 -1.78 35.96
CA THR A 215 2.27 -1.11 36.45
C THR A 215 3.26 -0.87 35.32
N ALA A 216 3.10 -1.55 34.16
CA ALA A 216 3.88 -1.31 32.98
C ALA A 216 3.54 0.02 32.29
N LEU A 217 2.42 0.65 32.62
CA LEU A 217 2.03 1.95 32.08
C LEU A 217 2.73 3.09 32.80
N ASP A 218 2.89 4.22 32.10
CA ASP A 218 3.40 5.48 32.65
C ASP A 218 2.26 6.25 33.33
N ASP A 219 2.25 6.23 34.66
CA ASP A 219 1.21 6.87 35.47
C ASP A 219 1.10 8.39 35.23
N LYS A 220 2.22 9.08 34.94
CA LYS A 220 2.20 10.53 34.71
C LYS A 220 1.45 10.88 33.44
N LEU A 221 1.75 10.17 32.36
CA LEU A 221 1.10 10.40 31.07
C LEU A 221 -0.36 9.94 31.12
N LEU A 222 -0.64 8.79 31.75
CA LEU A 222 -1.99 8.28 31.92
C LEU A 222 -2.86 9.26 32.71
N ASN A 223 -2.35 9.79 33.82
CA ASN A 223 -3.07 10.78 34.64
C ASN A 223 -3.27 12.12 33.88
N ARG A 224 -2.31 12.53 33.04
CA ARG A 224 -2.49 13.70 32.16
C ARG A 224 -3.64 13.47 31.17
N PHE A 225 -3.72 12.27 30.57
CA PHE A 225 -4.81 11.90 29.66
C PHE A 225 -6.17 11.86 30.37
N LEU A 226 -6.26 11.22 31.55
CA LEU A 226 -7.49 11.15 32.33
C LEU A 226 -7.98 12.54 32.72
N LYS A 227 -7.08 13.43 33.14
CA LYS A 227 -7.41 14.84 33.43
C LYS A 227 -7.91 15.58 32.21
N ALA A 228 -7.25 15.40 31.05
CA ALA A 228 -7.67 16.01 29.79
C ALA A 228 -9.02 15.49 29.29
N SER A 229 -9.40 14.28 29.70
CA SER A 229 -10.69 13.65 29.40
C SER A 229 -11.76 13.92 30.47
N ASN A 230 -11.46 14.72 31.50
CA ASN A 230 -12.36 15.03 32.65
C ASN A 230 -12.84 13.77 33.41
N VAL A 231 -11.99 12.76 33.54
CA VAL A 231 -12.31 11.48 34.22
C VAL A 231 -11.92 11.56 35.68
N SER A 232 -12.83 11.16 36.55
CA SER A 232 -12.55 11.07 38.01
C SER A 232 -11.71 9.84 38.33
N SER A 233 -11.03 9.87 39.49
CA SER A 233 -10.24 8.72 39.96
C SER A 233 -11.10 7.48 40.22
N ALA A 234 -12.37 7.66 40.56
CA ALA A 234 -13.30 6.55 40.82
C ALA A 234 -13.69 5.85 39.49
N ASP A 235 -13.81 6.58 38.40
CA ASP A 235 -14.25 6.07 37.11
C ASP A 235 -13.08 5.60 36.23
N LYS A 236 -11.84 5.79 36.68
CA LYS A 236 -10.60 5.50 35.91
C LYS A 236 -10.61 4.12 35.26
N ASN A 237 -10.88 3.07 36.02
CA ASN A 237 -10.78 1.70 35.54
C ASN A 237 -11.86 1.41 34.47
N GLN A 238 -13.09 1.82 34.75
CA GLN A 238 -14.20 1.66 33.79
C GLN A 238 -13.93 2.45 32.51
N PHE A 239 -13.48 3.69 32.62
CA PHE A 239 -13.13 4.52 31.46
C PHE A 239 -12.02 3.88 30.61
N LEU A 240 -10.99 3.28 31.22
CA LEU A 240 -9.93 2.60 30.47
C LEU A 240 -10.45 1.36 29.73
N VAL A 241 -11.42 0.66 30.30
CA VAL A 241 -12.09 -0.48 29.66
C VAL A 241 -12.97 0.01 28.50
N ASP A 242 -13.79 1.03 28.73
CA ASP A 242 -14.66 1.60 27.69
C ASP A 242 -13.87 2.17 26.51
N MET A 243 -12.65 2.66 26.77
CA MET A 243 -11.71 3.16 25.78
C MET A 243 -10.79 2.08 25.20
N GLU A 244 -11.02 0.81 25.51
CA GLU A 244 -10.21 -0.33 25.05
C GLU A 244 -8.70 -0.20 25.32
N LEU A 245 -8.32 0.62 26.31
CA LEU A 245 -6.94 0.80 26.76
C LEU A 245 -6.53 -0.23 27.82
N ALA A 246 -7.50 -0.83 28.48
CA ALA A 246 -7.37 -1.95 29.40
C ALA A 246 -8.60 -2.86 29.27
N ASP A 247 -8.50 -4.09 29.75
CA ASP A 247 -9.63 -5.00 29.84
C ASP A 247 -9.42 -5.97 31.02
N ILE A 248 -10.46 -6.69 31.42
CA ILE A 248 -10.40 -7.62 32.56
C ILE A 248 -9.99 -9.00 32.05
N ASP A 249 -8.86 -9.47 32.55
CA ASP A 249 -8.37 -10.84 32.34
C ASP A 249 -8.24 -11.55 33.70
N ASN A 250 -8.95 -12.66 33.86
CA ASN A 250 -8.98 -13.45 35.13
C ASN A 250 -9.23 -12.57 36.36
N ASN A 251 -10.26 -11.72 36.32
CA ASN A 251 -10.63 -10.77 37.39
C ASN A 251 -9.55 -9.71 37.72
N THR A 252 -8.58 -9.52 36.84
CA THR A 252 -7.52 -8.53 37.00
C THR A 252 -7.56 -7.57 35.84
N LEU A 253 -7.52 -6.26 36.11
CA LEU A 253 -7.39 -5.25 35.06
C LEU A 253 -5.99 -5.30 34.46
N LYS A 254 -5.92 -5.48 33.14
CA LYS A 254 -4.67 -5.54 32.38
C LYS A 254 -4.70 -4.61 31.19
N PRO A 255 -3.54 -4.09 30.74
CA PRO A 255 -3.50 -3.24 29.56
C PRO A 255 -3.77 -4.06 28.30
N THR A 256 -4.45 -3.43 27.34
CA THR A 256 -4.47 -3.89 25.96
C THR A 256 -3.19 -3.50 25.24
N GLY A 257 -3.01 -3.99 24.01
CA GLY A 257 -1.92 -3.54 23.15
C GLY A 257 -1.98 -2.03 22.88
N LEU A 258 -3.17 -1.45 22.70
CA LEU A 258 -3.35 0.00 22.56
C LEU A 258 -2.91 0.75 23.82
N GLY A 259 -3.29 0.25 25.00
CA GLY A 259 -2.84 0.81 26.26
C GLY A 259 -1.31 0.80 26.40
N LEU A 260 -0.65 -0.29 25.99
CA LEU A 260 0.81 -0.37 25.97
C LEU A 260 1.46 0.54 24.94
N LEU A 261 0.94 0.61 23.73
CA LEU A 261 1.47 1.48 22.66
C LEU A 261 1.40 2.95 23.07
N LEU A 262 0.33 3.37 23.74
CA LEU A 262 0.09 4.77 24.11
C LEU A 262 0.74 5.16 25.44
N PHE A 263 0.74 4.28 26.44
CA PHE A 263 1.14 4.60 27.80
C PHE A 263 2.24 3.68 28.34
N GLY A 264 2.63 2.62 27.65
CA GLY A 264 3.61 1.66 28.12
C GLY A 264 4.99 2.29 28.32
N LYS A 265 5.70 1.87 29.37
CA LYS A 265 7.10 2.25 29.63
C LYS A 265 8.05 1.64 28.58
N LYS A 266 7.75 0.40 28.14
CA LYS A 266 8.53 -0.36 27.14
C LYS A 266 7.62 -1.15 26.19
N PRO A 267 6.84 -0.50 25.34
CA PRO A 267 5.89 -1.21 24.45
C PRO A 267 6.58 -2.13 23.45
N GLN A 268 7.86 -1.88 23.11
CA GLN A 268 8.63 -2.69 22.16
C GLN A 268 8.95 -4.10 22.67
N SER A 269 8.78 -4.36 23.96
CA SER A 269 8.87 -5.74 24.49
C SER A 269 7.76 -6.66 23.92
N ILE A 270 6.64 -6.08 23.50
CA ILE A 270 5.49 -6.78 22.89
C ILE A 270 5.39 -6.46 21.40
N TYR A 271 5.63 -5.21 21.03
CA TYR A 271 5.56 -4.69 19.65
C TYR A 271 6.93 -4.19 19.17
N PRO A 272 7.91 -5.07 18.88
CA PRO A 272 9.31 -4.70 18.65
C PRO A 272 9.50 -3.75 17.47
N ASN A 273 8.61 -3.77 16.49
CA ASN A 273 8.66 -2.88 15.32
C ASN A 273 7.67 -1.70 15.39
N ALA A 274 6.99 -1.48 16.52
CA ALA A 274 6.24 -0.26 16.77
C ALA A 274 7.20 0.89 17.13
N VAL A 275 8.06 1.26 16.19
CA VAL A 275 9.14 2.24 16.30
C VAL A 275 9.19 3.15 15.08
N ILE A 276 9.88 4.28 15.19
CA ILE A 276 10.25 5.13 14.06
C ILE A 276 11.75 4.95 13.81
N LYS A 277 12.13 4.46 12.62
CA LYS A 277 13.52 4.39 12.20
C LYS A 277 13.86 5.64 11.42
N THR A 278 14.77 6.44 11.95
CA THR A 278 15.24 7.67 11.31
C THR A 278 16.57 7.44 10.60
N THR A 279 16.75 8.02 9.42
CA THR A 279 17.98 7.92 8.64
C THR A 279 18.31 9.27 8.02
N LEU A 280 19.52 9.76 8.28
CA LEU A 280 20.09 10.92 7.62
C LEU A 280 21.12 10.44 6.59
N LYS A 281 20.93 10.81 5.32
CA LYS A 281 21.89 10.55 4.25
C LYS A 281 22.43 11.84 3.68
N ARG A 282 23.72 11.86 3.34
CA ARG A 282 24.38 12.94 2.62
C ARG A 282 25.32 12.35 1.58
N ASN A 283 25.27 12.85 0.35
CA ASN A 283 26.06 12.33 -0.78
C ASN A 283 25.91 10.81 -0.96
N GLY A 284 24.68 10.30 -0.77
CA GLY A 284 24.38 8.87 -0.85
C GLY A 284 24.86 8.02 0.33
N GLN A 285 25.57 8.59 1.30
CA GLN A 285 26.07 7.88 2.48
C GLN A 285 25.19 8.11 3.69
N VAL A 286 25.01 7.07 4.51
CA VAL A 286 24.30 7.16 5.79
C VAL A 286 25.20 7.86 6.79
N ILE A 287 24.77 9.04 7.26
CA ILE A 287 25.48 9.83 8.27
C ILE A 287 24.99 9.50 9.68
N GLU A 288 23.69 9.28 9.81
CA GLU A 288 23.05 8.95 11.10
C GLU A 288 21.89 7.97 10.84
N ALA A 289 21.79 6.94 11.66
CA ALA A 289 20.66 6.01 11.66
C ALA A 289 20.30 5.69 13.11
N ASN A 290 19.05 6.00 13.48
CA ASN A 290 18.56 5.79 14.84
C ASN A 290 17.24 5.01 14.82
N THR A 291 16.91 4.40 15.95
CA THR A 291 15.60 3.84 16.22
C THR A 291 14.99 4.58 17.40
N ILE A 292 13.85 5.22 17.17
CA ILE A 292 13.08 5.92 18.20
C ILE A 292 12.08 4.93 18.75
N GLU A 293 12.27 4.57 20.01
CA GLU A 293 11.48 3.60 20.78
C GLU A 293 10.61 4.31 21.82
N GLY A 294 9.86 3.53 22.58
CA GLY A 294 8.97 4.00 23.62
C GLY A 294 7.52 4.12 23.16
N ARG A 295 6.70 4.68 24.01
CA ARG A 295 5.28 4.95 23.71
C ARG A 295 5.09 5.95 22.58
N ILE A 296 3.98 5.86 21.89
CA ILE A 296 3.67 6.69 20.72
C ILE A 296 3.88 8.20 20.96
N PRO A 297 3.36 8.84 22.03
CA PRO A 297 3.61 10.26 22.27
C PRO A 297 5.10 10.61 22.38
N LEU A 298 5.92 9.76 23.02
CA LEU A 298 7.35 9.96 23.11
C LEU A 298 8.03 9.84 21.74
N GLN A 299 7.61 8.88 20.90
CA GLN A 299 8.16 8.73 19.57
C GLN A 299 7.89 9.96 18.71
N LEU A 300 6.72 10.57 18.80
CA LEU A 300 6.39 11.81 18.09
C LEU A 300 7.26 12.98 18.55
N ASP A 301 7.47 13.14 19.86
CA ASP A 301 8.35 14.17 20.40
C ASP A 301 9.80 14.02 19.91
N GLU A 302 10.34 12.80 19.98
CA GLU A 302 11.72 12.52 19.57
C GLU A 302 11.91 12.61 18.05
N ALA A 303 10.93 12.23 17.25
CA ALA A 303 10.97 12.39 15.80
C ALA A 303 10.98 13.87 15.39
N ASN A 304 10.20 14.71 16.07
CA ASN A 304 10.21 16.16 15.84
C ASN A 304 11.56 16.78 16.21
N LYS A 305 12.14 16.41 17.36
CA LYS A 305 13.47 16.87 17.78
C LYS A 305 14.55 16.41 16.80
N TRP A 306 14.45 15.18 16.30
CA TRP A 306 15.38 14.67 15.31
C TRP A 306 15.32 15.45 14.00
N TYR A 307 14.11 15.82 13.55
CA TYR A 307 13.92 16.68 12.39
C TYR A 307 14.56 18.06 12.60
N GLU A 308 14.24 18.75 13.71
CA GLU A 308 14.79 20.08 14.03
C GLU A 308 16.33 20.07 14.09
N LYS A 309 16.92 18.98 14.62
CA LYS A 309 18.39 18.82 14.69
C LYS A 309 19.02 18.65 13.31
N ASN A 310 18.37 17.94 12.39
CA ASN A 310 18.97 17.44 11.16
C ASN A 310 18.56 18.21 9.90
N MET A 311 17.50 19.00 9.97
CA MET A 311 17.15 19.93 8.90
C MET A 311 18.06 21.16 8.99
N PRO A 312 18.83 21.48 7.92
CA PRO A 312 19.67 22.66 7.94
C PRO A 312 18.78 23.92 7.88
N SER A 313 18.72 24.63 9.00
CA SER A 313 18.06 25.95 9.09
C SER A 313 18.88 27.07 8.39
N HIS A 314 19.95 26.75 7.65
CA HIS A 314 20.87 27.72 7.11
C HIS A 314 21.15 27.56 5.63
N ILE A 315 20.83 28.62 4.90
CA ILE A 315 21.36 28.95 3.58
C ILE A 315 22.90 28.99 3.70
N ASN A 316 23.59 28.03 3.09
CA ASN A 316 25.04 28.10 2.93
C ASN A 316 25.35 29.29 2.02
N ARG A 317 25.91 30.35 2.60
CA ARG A 317 26.16 31.64 1.92
C ARG A 317 27.35 31.61 0.95
N ASP A 318 28.08 30.51 0.90
CA ASP A 318 29.38 30.43 0.23
C ASP A 318 29.38 29.74 -1.15
N GLU A 319 28.23 29.24 -1.65
CA GLU A 319 28.16 28.71 -3.02
C GLU A 319 27.48 29.69 -3.96
N ALA A 320 28.17 30.05 -5.06
CA ALA A 320 27.74 31.01 -6.08
C ALA A 320 26.49 30.64 -6.87
N GLU A 321 25.99 29.43 -6.73
CA GLU A 321 24.68 29.00 -7.21
C GLU A 321 23.76 28.73 -6.02
N ARG A 322 22.82 29.64 -5.79
CA ARG A 322 21.78 29.54 -4.76
C ARG A 322 20.82 28.42 -5.08
N LYS A 323 21.16 27.18 -4.76
CA LYS A 323 20.18 26.08 -4.71
C LYS A 323 19.24 26.39 -3.55
N LYS A 324 18.02 26.77 -3.86
CA LYS A 324 16.96 27.02 -2.89
C LYS A 324 16.54 25.68 -2.29
N VAL A 325 17.03 25.35 -1.10
CA VAL A 325 16.57 24.19 -0.32
C VAL A 325 15.26 24.57 0.37
N TYR A 326 14.22 23.75 0.24
CA TYR A 326 12.96 23.96 0.95
C TYR A 326 13.12 23.54 2.42
N ASP A 327 12.88 24.47 3.32
CA ASP A 327 12.80 24.24 4.76
C ASP A 327 11.31 24.06 5.12
N TYR A 328 10.86 22.81 5.14
CA TYR A 328 9.45 22.50 5.41
C TYR A 328 9.07 22.88 6.84
N PRO A 329 7.94 23.58 7.04
CA PRO A 329 7.48 23.99 8.35
C PRO A 329 7.29 22.78 9.28
N LEU A 330 7.67 22.92 10.55
CA LEU A 330 7.61 21.85 11.54
C LEU A 330 6.18 21.28 11.72
N ASN A 331 5.16 22.13 11.57
CA ASN A 331 3.76 21.68 11.64
C ASN A 331 3.39 20.70 10.51
N VAL A 332 3.93 20.89 9.29
CA VAL A 332 3.75 19.95 8.18
C VAL A 332 4.39 18.60 8.49
N ILE A 333 5.62 18.62 9.01
CA ILE A 333 6.34 17.41 9.38
C ILE A 333 5.66 16.68 10.54
N ARG A 334 5.22 17.42 11.57
CA ARG A 334 4.42 16.87 12.69
C ARG A 334 3.17 16.16 12.21
N GLU A 335 2.47 16.79 11.27
CA GLU A 335 1.25 16.21 10.68
C GLU A 335 1.55 14.91 9.94
N LEU A 336 2.56 14.91 9.07
CA LEU A 336 2.90 13.73 8.28
C LEU A 336 3.43 12.56 9.14
N ILE A 337 4.24 12.85 10.17
CA ILE A 337 4.70 11.84 11.12
C ILE A 337 3.54 11.35 12.00
N GLY A 338 2.69 12.27 12.47
CA GLY A 338 1.47 11.94 13.21
C GLY A 338 0.59 10.98 12.41
N ASN A 339 0.32 11.32 11.15
CA ASN A 339 -0.46 10.47 10.25
C ASN A 339 0.20 9.10 10.02
N ALA A 340 1.53 9.07 9.85
CA ALA A 340 2.25 7.83 9.65
C ALA A 340 2.14 6.87 10.86
N VAL A 341 2.05 7.41 12.07
CA VAL A 341 1.90 6.64 13.30
C VAL A 341 0.43 6.27 13.57
N VAL A 342 -0.49 7.22 13.38
CA VAL A 342 -1.93 7.02 13.63
C VAL A 342 -2.51 6.00 12.64
N HIS A 343 -2.13 6.08 11.37
CA HIS A 343 -2.66 5.19 10.33
C HIS A 343 -1.81 3.93 10.12
N ARG A 344 -0.75 3.75 10.93
CA ARG A 344 0.07 2.54 10.89
C ARG A 344 -0.77 1.29 11.15
N ASP A 345 -0.56 0.25 10.35
CA ASP A 345 -1.06 -1.08 10.67
C ASP A 345 -0.18 -1.74 11.74
N TYR A 346 -0.67 -1.75 12.98
CA TYR A 346 0.04 -2.36 14.12
C TYR A 346 0.03 -3.89 14.09
N GLY A 347 -0.82 -4.48 13.27
CA GLY A 347 -0.82 -5.91 12.98
C GLY A 347 0.35 -6.36 12.09
N LEU A 348 1.00 -5.47 11.35
CA LEU A 348 2.20 -5.76 10.57
C LEU A 348 3.45 -5.78 11.47
N LYS A 349 3.74 -6.96 12.06
CA LYS A 349 4.79 -7.12 13.09
C LYS A 349 6.20 -6.77 12.60
N GLY A 350 6.50 -6.98 11.32
CA GLY A 350 7.84 -6.80 10.73
C GLY A 350 8.16 -5.40 10.21
N ALA A 351 7.20 -4.47 10.19
CA ALA A 351 7.30 -3.24 9.43
C ALA A 351 7.26 -1.98 10.34
N PRO A 352 8.40 -1.31 10.60
CA PRO A 352 8.45 -0.04 11.33
C PRO A 352 8.01 1.14 10.47
N VAL A 353 7.76 2.29 11.08
CA VAL A 353 7.70 3.57 10.37
C VAL A 353 9.12 4.00 10.02
N TYR A 354 9.34 4.50 8.81
CA TYR A 354 10.62 5.09 8.40
C TYR A 354 10.48 6.60 8.23
N PHE A 355 11.48 7.32 8.69
CA PHE A 355 11.62 8.76 8.50
C PHE A 355 13.05 9.05 8.03
N GLU A 356 13.19 9.36 6.74
CA GLU A 356 14.48 9.57 6.10
C GLU A 356 14.62 11.02 5.62
N ILE A 357 15.79 11.62 5.82
CA ILE A 357 16.22 12.87 5.21
C ILE A 357 17.45 12.56 4.35
N ASN A 358 17.39 12.88 3.07
CA ASN A 358 18.52 12.78 2.16
C ASN A 358 18.78 14.13 1.48
N ASP A 359 19.71 14.19 0.51
CA ASP A 359 20.07 15.44 -0.16
C ASP A 359 18.96 15.98 -1.08
N GLN A 360 17.99 15.15 -1.42
CA GLN A 360 16.97 15.47 -2.42
C GLN A 360 15.56 15.58 -1.81
N SER A 361 15.27 14.80 -0.77
CA SER A 361 13.91 14.70 -0.24
C SER A 361 13.87 14.29 1.22
N ILE A 362 12.71 14.54 1.83
CA ILE A 362 12.29 13.95 3.10
C ILE A 362 11.30 12.85 2.76
N ILE A 363 11.50 11.65 3.29
CA ILE A 363 10.67 10.48 3.00
C ILE A 363 10.10 9.92 4.30
N ILE A 364 8.79 9.78 4.36
CA ILE A 364 8.08 9.15 5.49
C ILE A 364 7.33 7.95 4.95
N LYS A 365 7.53 6.77 5.57
CA LYS A 365 6.87 5.52 5.16
C LYS A 365 6.10 4.94 6.34
N SER A 366 4.82 4.73 6.13
CA SER A 366 3.93 4.08 7.10
C SER A 366 3.45 2.73 6.58
N PRO A 367 3.57 1.64 7.36
CA PRO A 367 3.10 0.34 6.92
C PRO A 367 1.57 0.24 7.00
N GLY A 368 0.98 -0.34 5.97
CA GLY A 368 -0.44 -0.60 5.82
C GLY A 368 -1.02 0.00 4.55
N LEU A 369 -2.18 -0.50 4.14
CA LEU A 369 -3.03 0.08 3.11
C LEU A 369 -3.94 1.16 3.74
N PRO A 370 -4.52 2.07 2.95
CA PRO A 370 -5.60 2.92 3.46
C PRO A 370 -6.74 2.05 4.01
N GLU A 371 -7.34 2.48 5.11
CA GLU A 371 -8.51 1.81 5.66
C GLU A 371 -9.76 2.18 4.85
N PRO A 372 -10.54 1.22 4.34
CA PRO A 372 -11.80 1.53 3.68
C PRO A 372 -12.74 2.38 4.58
N PRO A 373 -13.46 3.37 4.05
CA PRO A 373 -13.67 3.67 2.62
C PRO A 373 -12.62 4.59 1.97
N VAL A 374 -11.52 4.89 2.63
CA VAL A 374 -10.46 5.77 2.10
C VAL A 374 -9.70 5.07 0.98
N THR A 375 -9.51 5.75 -0.14
CA THR A 375 -8.74 5.24 -1.29
C THR A 375 -7.37 5.89 -1.40
N MET A 376 -6.44 5.22 -2.08
CA MET A 376 -5.12 5.80 -2.38
C MET A 376 -5.22 7.09 -3.20
N GLU A 377 -6.20 7.18 -4.08
CA GLU A 377 -6.47 8.38 -4.89
C GLU A 377 -6.82 9.58 -3.99
N GLN A 378 -7.68 9.36 -3.01
CA GLN A 378 -8.05 10.40 -2.05
C GLN A 378 -6.84 10.85 -1.20
N ILE A 379 -5.95 9.92 -0.84
CA ILE A 379 -4.72 10.27 -0.10
C ILE A 379 -3.76 11.05 -1.00
N LYS A 380 -3.54 10.60 -2.24
CA LYS A 380 -2.67 11.28 -3.23
C LYS A 380 -3.14 12.71 -3.53
N SER A 381 -4.45 12.92 -3.56
CA SER A 381 -5.05 14.23 -3.80
C SER A 381 -5.28 15.05 -2.53
N PHE A 382 -4.88 14.53 -1.37
CA PHE A 382 -5.13 15.14 -0.06
C PHE A 382 -6.62 15.47 0.19
N SER A 383 -7.53 14.65 -0.37
CA SER A 383 -8.98 14.82 -0.26
C SER A 383 -9.65 13.70 0.54
N ALA A 384 -8.87 12.83 1.17
CA ALA A 384 -9.41 11.77 2.01
C ALA A 384 -10.23 12.37 3.17
N PRO A 385 -11.38 11.78 3.49
CA PRO A 385 -12.14 12.17 4.68
C PRO A 385 -11.34 11.89 5.94
N SER A 386 -11.68 12.56 7.03
CA SER A 386 -11.11 12.27 8.35
C SER A 386 -11.59 10.89 8.83
N PHE A 387 -10.85 9.87 8.47
CA PHE A 387 -11.12 8.49 8.84
C PHE A 387 -9.82 7.84 9.31
N SER A 388 -9.81 7.32 10.54
CA SER A 388 -8.61 6.75 11.12
C SER A 388 -8.68 5.22 11.21
N ARG A 389 -7.59 4.55 10.85
CA ARG A 389 -7.40 3.11 11.11
C ARG A 389 -7.41 2.83 12.62
N ASN A 390 -6.80 3.72 13.41
CA ASN A 390 -6.68 3.56 14.86
C ASN A 390 -7.38 4.73 15.57
N PRO A 391 -8.72 4.75 15.65
CA PRO A 391 -9.48 5.88 16.17
C PRO A 391 -9.16 6.17 17.65
N ILE A 392 -8.85 5.16 18.44
CA ILE A 392 -8.47 5.31 19.84
C ILE A 392 -7.10 5.99 19.97
N ILE A 393 -6.13 5.62 19.12
CA ILE A 393 -4.81 6.28 19.10
C ILE A 393 -5.01 7.75 18.74
N MET A 394 -5.79 8.06 17.70
CA MET A 394 -6.09 9.43 17.31
C MET A 394 -6.74 10.22 18.44
N TYR A 395 -7.77 9.65 19.10
CA TYR A 395 -8.45 10.30 20.23
C TYR A 395 -7.50 10.62 21.39
N VAL A 396 -6.65 9.67 21.78
CA VAL A 396 -5.70 9.89 22.88
C VAL A 396 -4.66 10.94 22.52
N LEU A 397 -4.16 10.93 21.28
CA LEU A 397 -3.20 11.93 20.80
C LEU A 397 -3.81 13.34 20.73
N ASP A 398 -5.07 13.45 20.32
CA ASP A 398 -5.81 14.73 20.33
C ASP A 398 -5.95 15.27 21.78
N LYS A 399 -6.42 14.45 22.71
CA LYS A 399 -6.53 14.82 24.14
C LYS A 399 -5.21 15.24 24.77
N LEU A 400 -4.10 14.67 24.30
CA LEU A 400 -2.75 15.01 24.74
C LEU A 400 -2.11 16.15 23.95
N ASN A 401 -2.80 16.73 22.94
CA ASN A 401 -2.34 17.80 22.03
C ASN A 401 -1.16 17.37 21.13
N TYR A 402 -1.15 16.11 20.68
CA TYR A 402 -0.18 15.59 19.70
C TYR A 402 -0.74 15.52 18.27
N ALA A 403 -2.04 15.44 18.12
CA ALA A 403 -2.75 15.39 16.83
C ALA A 403 -4.05 16.18 16.88
N GLU A 404 -4.59 16.51 15.74
CA GLU A 404 -5.85 17.25 15.61
C GLU A 404 -6.91 16.39 14.90
N GLN A 405 -8.04 16.11 15.60
CA GLN A 405 -9.13 15.28 15.04
C GLN A 405 -9.99 16.00 13.98
N ARG A 406 -9.84 17.31 13.83
CA ARG A 406 -10.76 18.14 13.03
C ARG A 406 -10.56 18.01 11.52
N GLY A 407 -9.72 17.09 11.03
CA GLY A 407 -9.46 16.90 9.60
C GLY A 407 -8.66 18.04 8.96
N LEU A 408 -8.02 18.89 9.75
CA LEU A 408 -7.21 20.02 9.27
C LEU A 408 -5.82 19.60 8.80
N GLY A 409 -5.43 18.34 8.99
CA GLY A 409 -4.10 17.84 8.67
C GLY A 409 -3.75 17.98 7.19
N PHE A 410 -4.64 17.59 6.30
CA PHE A 410 -4.43 17.81 4.86
C PHE A 410 -4.45 19.30 4.48
N GLU A 411 -5.20 20.15 5.18
CA GLU A 411 -5.16 21.59 4.91
C GLU A 411 -3.78 22.18 5.23
N THR A 412 -3.10 21.68 6.27
CA THR A 412 -1.71 22.05 6.58
C THR A 412 -0.79 21.68 5.43
N VAL A 413 -0.92 20.47 4.86
CA VAL A 413 -0.13 20.04 3.69
C VAL A 413 -0.51 20.83 2.45
N LYS A 414 -1.80 21.05 2.20
CA LYS A 414 -2.30 21.85 1.06
C LYS A 414 -1.87 23.32 1.11
N SER A 415 -1.46 23.84 2.26
CA SER A 415 -0.95 25.21 2.36
C SER A 415 0.47 25.38 1.77
N LEU A 416 1.22 24.32 1.51
CA LEU A 416 2.59 24.37 0.99
C LEU A 416 2.76 25.19 -0.30
N PRO A 417 1.87 25.09 -1.33
CA PRO A 417 2.00 25.91 -2.52
C PRO A 417 1.91 27.42 -2.24
N SER A 418 1.13 27.84 -1.22
CA SER A 418 1.04 29.25 -0.82
C SER A 418 2.38 29.76 -0.22
N MET A 419 3.23 28.87 0.24
CA MET A 419 4.58 29.15 0.74
C MET A 419 5.66 28.96 -0.35
N ASN A 420 5.27 28.79 -1.61
CA ASN A 420 6.14 28.43 -2.73
C ASN A 420 6.91 27.11 -2.54
N MET A 421 6.29 26.15 -1.84
CA MET A 421 6.81 24.81 -1.65
C MET A 421 5.94 23.82 -2.43
N PRO A 422 6.54 22.76 -3.02
CA PRO A 422 5.76 21.74 -3.71
C PRO A 422 4.96 20.87 -2.73
N LEU A 423 3.85 20.33 -3.22
CA LEU A 423 3.13 19.27 -2.50
C LEU A 423 3.97 17.99 -2.48
N PRO A 424 3.86 17.19 -1.41
CA PRO A 424 4.51 15.89 -1.37
C PRO A 424 3.91 14.94 -2.41
N SER A 425 4.73 14.04 -2.94
CA SER A 425 4.24 12.89 -3.69
C SER A 425 3.83 11.77 -2.73
N VAL A 426 2.76 11.06 -3.06
CA VAL A 426 2.30 9.92 -2.27
C VAL A 426 2.20 8.70 -3.17
N LYS A 427 2.85 7.61 -2.77
CA LYS A 427 2.83 6.34 -3.50
C LYS A 427 2.68 5.17 -2.54
N TYR A 428 2.15 4.05 -3.04
CA TYR A 428 2.11 2.81 -2.31
C TYR A 428 3.19 1.86 -2.83
N ASN A 429 4.16 1.57 -1.97
CA ASN A 429 5.20 0.57 -2.19
C ASN A 429 5.05 -0.50 -1.11
N ALA A 430 4.33 -1.55 -1.42
CA ALA A 430 3.97 -2.58 -0.43
C ALA A 430 5.16 -2.98 0.48
N PRO A 431 4.95 -3.01 1.79
CA PRO A 431 3.71 -2.76 2.52
C PRO A 431 3.47 -1.30 2.96
N TYR A 432 4.15 -0.31 2.36
CA TYR A 432 4.22 1.06 2.84
C TYR A 432 3.44 2.04 1.97
N ILE A 433 2.70 2.94 2.62
CA ILE A 433 2.38 4.24 2.05
C ILE A 433 3.61 5.12 2.27
N GLU A 434 4.15 5.65 1.19
CA GLU A 434 5.33 6.50 1.17
C GLU A 434 4.93 7.92 0.78
N VAL A 435 5.30 8.88 1.64
CA VAL A 435 5.14 10.32 1.39
C VAL A 435 6.53 10.91 1.21
N GLU A 436 6.76 11.57 0.09
CA GLU A 436 8.04 12.15 -0.27
C GLU A 436 7.92 13.65 -0.53
N LEU A 437 8.64 14.46 0.26
CA LEU A 437 8.70 15.91 0.15
C LEU A 437 10.04 16.29 -0.52
N PRO A 438 10.02 16.88 -1.73
CA PRO A 438 11.26 17.28 -2.43
C PRO A 438 11.90 18.49 -1.76
N LEU A 439 13.23 18.50 -1.59
CA LEU A 439 13.97 19.60 -0.97
C LEU A 439 14.32 20.74 -1.93
N SER A 440 14.05 20.61 -3.22
CA SER A 440 14.22 21.67 -4.20
C SER A 440 13.21 21.56 -5.34
N MET A 441 12.99 22.67 -6.06
CA MET A 441 12.12 22.66 -7.24
C MET A 441 12.67 21.73 -8.33
N GLN A 442 13.98 21.67 -8.52
CA GLN A 442 14.61 20.78 -9.49
C GLN A 442 14.30 19.30 -9.19
N VAL A 443 14.26 18.90 -7.91
CA VAL A 443 13.87 17.56 -7.49
C VAL A 443 12.39 17.35 -7.70
N ALA A 444 11.55 18.34 -7.36
CA ALA A 444 10.11 18.29 -7.63
C ALA A 444 9.83 18.11 -9.13
N GLU A 445 10.52 18.86 -9.99
CA GLU A 445 10.42 18.70 -11.45
C GLU A 445 10.77 17.27 -11.90
N SER A 446 11.80 16.66 -11.33
CA SER A 446 12.18 15.28 -11.65
C SER A 446 11.14 14.24 -11.21
N MET A 447 10.42 14.50 -10.11
CA MET A 447 9.32 13.65 -9.64
C MET A 447 8.09 13.69 -10.56
N TYR A 448 7.84 14.85 -11.17
CA TYR A 448 6.76 15.06 -12.13
C TYR A 448 7.17 14.76 -13.58
N GLY A 449 8.39 14.27 -13.78
CA GLY A 449 8.91 13.86 -15.08
C GLY A 449 9.22 15.04 -16.00
N ASP A 450 8.34 15.30 -16.97
CA ASP A 450 8.56 16.27 -18.04
C ASP A 450 7.85 17.62 -17.84
N LEU A 451 7.38 17.92 -16.61
CA LEU A 451 6.71 19.17 -16.29
C LEU A 451 7.72 20.26 -15.90
N SER A 452 7.50 21.48 -16.41
CA SER A 452 8.21 22.67 -15.96
C SER A 452 7.67 23.20 -14.63
N GLU A 453 8.44 24.02 -13.92
CA GLU A 453 8.04 24.66 -12.64
C GLU A 453 6.65 25.31 -12.70
N LYS A 454 6.34 26.01 -13.81
CA LYS A 454 5.04 26.65 -14.00
C LYS A 454 3.91 25.63 -14.19
N GLU A 455 4.18 24.55 -14.90
CA GLU A 455 3.24 23.45 -15.09
C GLU A 455 2.96 22.71 -13.78
N ILE A 456 4.01 22.46 -12.98
CA ILE A 456 3.90 21.85 -11.64
C ILE A 456 3.04 22.73 -10.72
N LYS A 457 3.34 24.03 -10.62
CA LYS A 457 2.55 24.95 -9.80
C LYS A 457 1.07 24.96 -10.16
N VAL A 458 0.75 25.01 -11.44
CA VAL A 458 -0.65 24.98 -11.93
C VAL A 458 -1.30 23.63 -11.62
N LEU A 459 -0.61 22.52 -11.82
CA LEU A 459 -1.10 21.19 -11.48
C LEU A 459 -1.40 21.05 -9.98
N GLU A 460 -0.49 21.51 -9.13
CA GLU A 460 -0.65 21.50 -7.67
C GLU A 460 -1.82 22.37 -7.21
N TYR A 461 -2.01 23.53 -7.82
CA TYR A 461 -3.17 24.38 -7.55
C TYR A 461 -4.49 23.66 -7.88
N ILE A 462 -4.55 22.99 -9.04
CA ILE A 462 -5.73 22.22 -9.45
C ILE A 462 -5.98 21.06 -8.45
N ARG A 463 -4.93 20.35 -8.03
CA ARG A 463 -5.03 19.27 -7.03
C ARG A 463 -5.55 19.80 -5.69
N THR A 464 -5.02 20.92 -5.23
CA THR A 464 -5.40 21.53 -3.95
C THR A 464 -6.86 21.99 -3.93
N LYS A 465 -7.36 22.48 -5.07
CA LYS A 465 -8.76 22.96 -5.21
C LYS A 465 -9.74 21.84 -5.57
N GLY A 466 -9.24 20.65 -5.95
CA GLY A 466 -10.04 19.58 -6.54
C GLY A 466 -10.43 19.84 -7.98
N GLU A 467 -10.97 21.05 -8.27
CA GLU A 467 -11.28 21.55 -9.61
C GLU A 467 -10.96 23.05 -9.68
N ALA A 468 -10.47 23.52 -10.83
CA ALA A 468 -10.19 24.92 -11.05
C ALA A 468 -10.54 25.35 -12.48
N THR A 469 -11.03 26.59 -12.64
CA THR A 469 -11.18 27.21 -13.94
C THR A 469 -9.88 27.91 -14.37
N SER A 470 -9.75 28.22 -15.66
CA SER A 470 -8.62 29.04 -16.14
C SER A 470 -8.57 30.41 -15.47
N ALA A 471 -9.73 30.99 -15.11
CA ALA A 471 -9.82 32.27 -14.43
C ALA A 471 -9.30 32.18 -12.99
N ASP A 472 -9.61 31.09 -12.28
CA ASP A 472 -9.12 30.88 -10.91
C ASP A 472 -7.59 30.83 -10.88
N ILE A 473 -6.98 30.10 -11.84
CA ILE A 473 -5.53 29.96 -11.98
C ILE A 473 -4.88 31.32 -12.33
N GLN A 474 -5.49 32.08 -13.23
CA GLN A 474 -5.03 33.42 -13.61
C GLN A 474 -5.03 34.35 -12.40
N SER A 475 -6.13 34.37 -11.64
CA SER A 475 -6.28 35.20 -10.44
C SER A 475 -5.26 34.83 -9.35
N TYR A 476 -5.06 33.53 -9.14
CA TYR A 476 -4.17 33.04 -8.08
C TYR A 476 -2.69 33.36 -8.35
N TYR A 477 -2.24 33.18 -9.60
CA TYR A 477 -0.83 33.38 -9.98
C TYR A 477 -0.54 34.75 -10.60
N GLY A 478 -1.53 35.60 -10.78
CA GLY A 478 -1.37 36.89 -11.48
C GLY A 478 -0.92 36.72 -12.93
N LEU A 479 -1.26 35.62 -13.58
CA LEU A 479 -0.87 35.30 -14.94
C LEU A 479 -1.91 35.77 -15.95
N GLU A 480 -1.44 36.14 -17.16
CA GLU A 480 -2.34 36.42 -18.28
C GLU A 480 -3.00 35.15 -18.83
N GLN A 481 -4.09 35.33 -19.56
CA GLN A 481 -4.89 34.23 -20.13
C GLN A 481 -4.09 33.30 -21.06
N LYS A 482 -3.25 33.86 -21.94
CA LYS A 482 -2.49 33.07 -22.93
C LYS A 482 -1.48 32.10 -22.30
N PRO A 483 -0.65 32.51 -21.31
CA PRO A 483 0.24 31.60 -20.60
C PRO A 483 -0.50 30.47 -19.89
N VAL A 484 -1.60 30.77 -19.17
CA VAL A 484 -2.39 29.76 -18.46
C VAL A 484 -3.01 28.74 -19.42
N ALA A 485 -3.58 29.22 -20.54
CA ALA A 485 -4.15 28.32 -21.55
C ALA A 485 -3.10 27.34 -22.12
N ARG A 486 -1.87 27.82 -22.38
CA ARG A 486 -0.77 26.96 -22.86
C ARG A 486 -0.37 25.89 -21.84
N ILE A 487 -0.29 26.27 -20.56
CA ILE A 487 0.03 25.33 -19.47
C ILE A 487 -1.07 24.28 -19.36
N LEU A 488 -2.33 24.68 -19.35
CA LEU A 488 -3.47 23.75 -19.26
C LEU A 488 -3.53 22.79 -20.47
N THR A 489 -3.23 23.28 -21.67
CA THR A 489 -3.16 22.43 -22.87
C THR A 489 -2.07 21.38 -22.72
N LYS A 490 -0.85 21.77 -22.32
CA LYS A 490 0.25 20.84 -22.10
C LYS A 490 -0.02 19.82 -20.99
N LEU A 491 -0.57 20.26 -19.86
CA LEU A 491 -0.95 19.35 -18.79
C LEU A 491 -2.00 18.33 -19.25
N LYS A 492 -2.93 18.75 -20.11
CA LYS A 492 -3.93 17.86 -20.69
C LYS A 492 -3.33 16.89 -21.71
N GLU A 493 -2.46 17.35 -22.61
CA GLU A 493 -1.74 16.51 -23.59
C GLU A 493 -0.90 15.44 -22.89
N LYS A 494 -0.27 15.81 -21.78
CA LYS A 494 0.53 14.92 -20.93
C LYS A 494 -0.32 14.09 -19.96
N LYS A 495 -1.64 14.19 -20.02
CA LYS A 495 -2.60 13.44 -19.17
C LYS A 495 -2.47 13.67 -17.66
N TYR A 496 -2.01 14.83 -17.24
CA TYR A 496 -2.00 15.22 -15.83
C TYR A 496 -3.32 15.84 -15.36
N ILE A 497 -4.10 16.39 -16.29
CA ILE A 497 -5.43 16.96 -16.03
C ILE A 497 -6.44 16.56 -17.10
N GLU A 498 -7.72 16.56 -16.73
CA GLU A 498 -8.85 16.44 -17.65
C GLU A 498 -9.73 17.69 -17.58
N SER A 499 -10.51 17.92 -18.64
CA SER A 499 -11.48 19.00 -18.66
C SER A 499 -12.87 18.46 -18.40
N VAL A 500 -13.57 19.08 -17.41
CA VAL A 500 -14.94 18.76 -17.04
C VAL A 500 -15.83 19.95 -17.43
N GLY A 501 -16.98 19.70 -18.05
CA GLY A 501 -17.88 20.74 -18.54
C GLY A 501 -17.58 21.20 -19.96
N GLN A 502 -18.36 22.17 -20.47
CA GLN A 502 -18.26 22.69 -21.83
C GLN A 502 -18.18 24.21 -21.89
N ALA A 503 -17.44 24.72 -22.86
CA ALA A 503 -17.31 26.13 -23.19
C ALA A 503 -16.89 27.02 -22.00
N ARG A 504 -17.68 28.04 -21.63
CA ARG A 504 -17.36 28.99 -20.56
C ARG A 504 -17.32 28.38 -19.15
N ASN A 505 -17.91 27.20 -18.94
CA ASN A 505 -17.94 26.48 -17.66
C ASN A 505 -16.92 25.35 -17.58
N THR A 506 -15.89 25.34 -18.45
CA THR A 506 -14.83 24.33 -18.42
C THR A 506 -14.03 24.46 -17.13
N ARG A 507 -14.00 23.39 -16.35
CA ARG A 507 -13.14 23.19 -15.19
C ARG A 507 -12.08 22.16 -15.52
N TYR A 508 -10.97 22.25 -14.84
CA TYR A 508 -9.87 21.32 -14.97
C TYR A 508 -9.72 20.56 -13.66
N LYS A 509 -9.66 19.25 -13.75
CA LYS A 509 -9.45 18.33 -12.64
C LYS A 509 -8.15 17.58 -12.88
N ALA A 510 -7.37 17.36 -11.84
CA ALA A 510 -6.16 16.56 -11.95
C ALA A 510 -6.54 15.10 -12.24
N ILE A 511 -5.91 14.54 -13.27
CA ILE A 511 -5.94 13.09 -13.51
C ILE A 511 -4.85 12.50 -12.62
N GLU A 512 -5.22 11.55 -11.83
CA GLU A 512 -4.30 10.77 -11.02
C GLU A 512 -3.56 9.82 -11.95
N SER A 513 -2.45 10.31 -12.55
CA SER A 513 -1.61 9.47 -13.36
C SER A 513 -0.81 8.53 -12.47
N GLY A 514 -1.22 7.26 -12.47
CA GLY A 514 -0.29 6.20 -12.20
C GLY A 514 0.74 6.15 -13.34
N LYS A 515 1.94 6.61 -13.11
CA LYS A 515 3.14 6.11 -13.74
C LYS A 515 3.96 5.43 -12.66
#